data_d625fa8d0c9e114a3d30dbde388488bf
#
_entry.id   d625fa8d0c9e114a3d30dbde388488bf
#
_cell.length_a   1.000
_cell.length_b   1.000
_cell.length_c   1.000
_cell.angle_alpha   90.00
_cell.angle_beta   90.00
_cell.angle_gamma   90.00
#
_symmetry.space_group_name_H-M   'P 1'
#
loop_
_entity.id
_entity.type
_entity.pdbx_description
1 polymer ?
#
loop_
_entity_poly.entity_id
_entity_poly.type
_entity_poly.pdbx_seq_one_letter_code
_entity_poly.pdbx_strand_id
1 'polypeptide(L)' 'MTDTPDVTGRDSYIIAQALYEFIRLEQSKPIAERRGSDEQDAKSILHARFDNELEALVQADEAAGRKPPDVRGRRR' A
#
# COMPACT_ATOMS: atom_id res chain seq x y z
N MET A 1 -6.89 28.12 10.56
CA MET A 1 -6.77 27.14 9.52
C MET A 1 -6.50 25.77 10.09
N THR A 2 -7.15 24.79 9.60
CA THR A 2 -6.95 23.45 10.11
C THR A 2 -5.72 22.81 9.49
N ASP A 3 -5.03 22.04 10.29
CA ASP A 3 -3.89 21.32 9.82
C ASP A 3 -4.11 19.83 9.77
N THR A 4 -5.31 19.41 10.11
CA THR A 4 -5.60 18.00 10.09
C THR A 4 -5.79 17.53 8.66
N PRO A 5 -5.03 16.56 8.20
CA PRO A 5 -5.20 16.08 6.84
C PRO A 5 -6.57 15.46 6.66
N ASP A 6 -7.13 15.70 5.51
CA ASP A 6 -8.37 15.06 5.13
C ASP A 6 -8.02 13.74 4.47
N VAL A 7 -8.42 12.63 5.07
CA VAL A 7 -8.04 11.32 4.57
C VAL A 7 -8.94 10.83 3.45
N THR A 8 -9.61 11.77 2.78
CA THR A 8 -10.40 11.45 1.60
C THR A 8 -9.75 12.11 0.39
N GLY A 9 -10.17 11.69 -0.79
CA GLY A 9 -9.69 12.27 -2.00
C GLY A 9 -8.19 12.16 -2.14
N ARG A 10 -7.54 13.27 -2.37
CA ARG A 10 -6.12 13.30 -2.65
C ARG A 10 -5.29 12.82 -1.46
N ASP A 11 -5.70 13.20 -0.25
CA ASP A 11 -4.93 12.81 0.92
C ASP A 11 -4.98 11.32 1.13
N SER A 12 -6.12 10.69 0.88
CA SER A 12 -6.21 9.26 1.04
C SER A 12 -5.35 8.54 -0.01
N TYR A 13 -5.27 9.08 -1.22
CA TYR A 13 -4.42 8.48 -2.24
C TYR A 13 -2.94 8.56 -1.83
N ILE A 14 -2.53 9.70 -1.29
CA ILE A 14 -1.14 9.88 -0.87
C ILE A 14 -0.79 8.89 0.24
N ILE A 15 -1.69 8.73 1.21
CA ILE A 15 -1.45 7.80 2.31
C ILE A 15 -1.40 6.37 1.78
N ALA A 16 -2.33 6.02 0.92
CA ALA A 16 -2.35 4.67 0.34
C ALA A 16 -1.08 4.40 -0.45
N GLN A 17 -0.62 5.39 -1.19
CA GLN A 17 0.61 5.23 -1.96
C GLN A 17 1.81 4.99 -1.06
N ALA A 18 1.89 5.68 0.07
CA ALA A 18 2.99 5.48 1.00
C ALA A 18 3.00 4.05 1.54
N LEU A 19 1.83 3.53 1.90
CA LEU A 19 1.73 2.16 2.38
C LEU A 19 2.07 1.16 1.28
N TYR A 20 1.61 1.44 0.07
CA TYR A 20 1.86 0.58 -1.08
C TYR A 20 3.36 0.48 -1.37
N GLU A 21 4.05 1.62 -1.36
CA GLU A 21 5.49 1.63 -1.61
C GLU A 21 6.26 1.00 -0.46
N PHE A 22 5.77 1.12 0.76
CA PHE A 22 6.38 0.42 1.88
C PHE A 22 6.33 -1.09 1.67
N ILE A 23 5.20 -1.60 1.21
CA ILE A 23 5.06 -3.02 0.93
C ILE A 23 6.04 -3.44 -0.17
N ARG A 24 6.12 -2.65 -1.24
CA ARG A 24 7.05 -2.93 -2.32
C ARG A 24 8.49 -2.99 -1.81
N LEU A 25 8.85 -2.03 -0.99
CA LEU A 25 10.20 -1.96 -0.46
C LEU A 25 10.52 -3.18 0.41
N GLU A 26 9.58 -3.57 1.28
CA GLU A 26 9.81 -4.73 2.12
C GLU A 26 9.96 -6.00 1.30
N GLN A 27 9.17 -6.13 0.25
CA GLN A 27 9.24 -7.32 -0.60
C GLN A 27 10.51 -7.38 -1.43
N SER A 28 11.21 -6.27 -1.55
CA SER A 28 12.49 -6.25 -2.27
C SER A 28 13.67 -6.63 -1.39
N LYS A 29 13.46 -6.76 -0.09
CA LYS A 29 14.53 -7.08 0.84
C LYS A 29 14.71 -8.59 0.97
N PRO A 30 15.92 -9.04 1.35
CA PRO A 30 16.09 -10.45 1.68
C PRO A 30 15.14 -10.85 2.81
N ILE A 31 14.74 -12.11 2.81
CA ILE A 31 13.78 -12.61 3.79
C ILE A 31 14.18 -12.25 5.22
N ALA A 32 15.47 -12.40 5.52
CA ALA A 32 15.94 -12.18 6.89
C ALA A 32 15.79 -10.72 7.34
N GLU A 33 15.65 -9.79 6.38
CA GLU A 33 15.56 -8.37 6.70
C GLU A 33 14.15 -7.81 6.58
N ARG A 34 13.20 -8.64 6.15
CA ARG A 34 11.84 -8.17 5.97
C ARG A 34 11.13 -8.05 7.31
N ARG A 35 10.36 -6.98 7.44
CA ARG A 35 9.51 -6.77 8.61
C ARG A 35 8.12 -7.28 8.28
N GLY A 36 7.96 -8.59 8.36
CA GLY A 36 6.75 -9.26 7.90
C GLY A 36 5.49 -8.78 8.58
N SER A 37 5.53 -8.52 9.90
CA SER A 37 4.33 -8.07 10.57
C SER A 37 3.97 -6.64 10.17
N ASP A 38 4.96 -5.78 9.95
CA ASP A 38 4.69 -4.43 9.45
C ASP A 38 4.14 -4.47 8.04
N GLU A 39 4.67 -5.37 7.21
CA GLU A 39 4.16 -5.55 5.86
C GLU A 39 2.71 -6.00 5.88
N GLN A 40 2.37 -6.96 6.74
CA GLN A 40 1.00 -7.43 6.87
C GLN A 40 0.07 -6.34 7.39
N ASP A 41 0.54 -5.55 8.33
CA ASP A 41 -0.26 -4.45 8.85
C ASP A 41 -0.55 -3.43 7.76
N ALA A 42 0.44 -3.11 6.94
CA ALA A 42 0.24 -2.18 5.83
C ALA A 42 -0.80 -2.72 4.85
N LYS A 43 -0.72 -4.01 4.53
CA LYS A 43 -1.71 -4.62 3.64
C LYS A 43 -3.11 -4.56 4.24
N SER A 44 -3.22 -4.85 5.53
CA SER A 44 -4.51 -4.81 6.20
C SER A 44 -5.12 -3.42 6.19
N ILE A 45 -4.30 -2.40 6.42
CA ILE A 45 -4.77 -1.03 6.40
C ILE A 45 -5.25 -0.65 5.00
N LEU A 46 -4.48 -1.03 3.98
CA LEU A 46 -4.89 -0.73 2.60
C LEU A 46 -6.23 -1.36 2.28
N HIS A 47 -6.42 -2.62 2.63
CA HIS A 47 -7.68 -3.29 2.32
C HIS A 47 -8.84 -2.75 3.14
N ALA A 48 -8.59 -2.36 4.38
CA ALA A 48 -9.66 -1.93 5.25
C ALA A 48 -10.12 -0.50 4.97
N ARG A 49 -9.20 0.37 4.54
CA ARG A 49 -9.49 1.78 4.46
C ARG A 49 -9.25 2.41 3.10
N PHE A 50 -8.45 1.79 2.26
CA PHE A 50 -8.00 2.41 1.01
C PHE A 50 -8.15 1.45 -0.16
N ASP A 51 -9.25 0.70 -0.16
CA ASP A 51 -9.45 -0.34 -1.17
C ASP A 51 -9.48 0.24 -2.59
N ASN A 52 -10.18 1.34 -2.77
CA ASN A 52 -10.27 1.96 -4.10
C ASN A 52 -8.92 2.52 -4.54
N GLU A 53 -8.21 3.14 -3.61
CA GLU A 53 -6.90 3.68 -3.90
C GLU A 53 -5.91 2.57 -4.22
N LEU A 54 -6.01 1.47 -3.50
CA LEU A 54 -5.15 0.32 -3.77
C LEU A 54 -5.35 -0.19 -5.18
N GLU A 55 -6.59 -0.33 -5.60
CA GLU A 55 -6.87 -0.79 -6.95
C GLU A 55 -6.30 0.17 -7.98
N ALA A 56 -6.44 1.47 -7.76
CA ALA A 56 -5.90 2.45 -8.68
C ALA A 56 -4.38 2.37 -8.76
N LEU A 57 -3.71 2.12 -7.63
CA LEU A 57 -2.26 1.99 -7.61
C LEU A 57 -1.80 0.76 -8.38
N VAL A 58 -2.49 -0.35 -8.21
CA VAL A 58 -2.16 -1.57 -8.95
C VAL A 58 -2.34 -1.34 -10.46
N GLN A 59 -3.45 -0.72 -10.83
CA GLN A 59 -3.71 -0.46 -12.24
C GLN A 59 -2.69 0.49 -12.85
N ALA A 60 -2.25 1.49 -12.08
CA ALA A 60 -1.23 2.41 -12.56
C ALA A 60 0.09 1.70 -12.81
N ASP A 61 0.48 0.78 -11.93
CA ASP A 61 1.68 -0.01 -12.15
C ASP A 61 1.58 -0.85 -13.40
N GLU A 62 0.44 -1.52 -13.57
CA GLU A 62 0.24 -2.37 -14.73
C GLU A 62 0.27 -1.57 -16.02
N ALA A 63 -0.36 -0.39 -16.01
CA ALA A 63 -0.36 0.47 -17.18
C ALA A 63 1.02 0.98 -17.52
N ALA A 64 1.88 1.15 -16.52
CA ALA A 64 3.25 1.60 -16.72
C ALA A 64 4.21 0.45 -17.04
N GLY A 65 3.71 -0.78 -17.07
CA GLY A 65 4.57 -1.94 -17.33
C GLY A 65 5.37 -2.39 -16.13
N ARG A 66 4.99 -1.94 -14.93
CA ARG A 66 5.65 -2.35 -13.70
C ARG A 66 4.86 -3.43 -13.02
N LYS A 67 5.57 -4.37 -12.43
CA LYS A 67 4.89 -5.42 -11.68
C LYS A 67 4.49 -4.88 -10.32
N PRO A 68 3.20 -4.93 -9.97
CA PRO A 68 2.78 -4.47 -8.63
C PRO A 68 3.31 -5.42 -7.57
N PRO A 69 3.50 -4.91 -6.35
CA PRO A 69 3.87 -5.79 -5.25
C PRO A 69 2.69 -6.70 -4.89
N ASP A 70 2.99 -7.77 -4.17
CA ASP A 70 1.95 -8.65 -3.68
C ASP A 70 1.27 -7.96 -2.50
N VAL A 71 0.04 -7.50 -2.72
CA VAL A 71 -0.70 -6.78 -1.68
C VAL A 71 -1.82 -7.63 -1.09
N ARG A 72 -1.87 -8.91 -1.41
CA ARG A 72 -2.89 -9.78 -0.83
C ARG A 72 -2.63 -9.95 0.65
N GLY A 73 -3.68 -9.80 1.42
CA GLY A 73 -3.55 -10.01 2.85
C GLY A 73 -3.44 -11.48 3.20
N ARG A 74 -3.16 -11.74 4.47
CA ARG A 74 -3.09 -13.10 4.94
C ARG A 74 -4.47 -13.72 4.91
N ARG A 75 -4.54 -14.93 4.46
CA ARG A 75 -5.78 -15.67 4.38
C ARG A 75 -5.92 -16.60 5.56
N ARG A 76 -7.14 -16.90 5.90
CA ARG A 76 -7.41 -17.73 7.07
C ARG A 76 -7.97 -19.05 6.66
#